data_09c7eeae2b1e25963adab38c04061e2b
#
_entry.id   09c7eeae2b1e25963adab38c04061e2b
#
_cell.length_a   1.000
_cell.length_b   1.000
_cell.length_c   1.000
_cell.angle_alpha   90.00
_cell.angle_beta   90.00
_cell.angle_gamma   90.00
#
_symmetry.space_group_name_H-M   'P 1'
#
loop_
_entity.id
_entity.type
_entity.pdbx_description
1 polymer ?
#
loop_
_entity_poly.entity_id
_entity_poly.type
_entity_poly.pdbx_seq_one_letter_code
_entity_poly.pdbx_strand_id
1 'polypeptide(L)'
;MGRVAANGLVRIYFPYYKSLFNTINSIFPMCKFQPVLLRTLAIGWLLALASFAHAQLVDGTVATVGTRMILRSDLEMELLRMKMQGNTTTAADICPVLENLLIHDLLLDQADLDSVTTDLGRVNQEVDQRISYFIMQTGSEAELERQYGRSIRDIKREMRELIGEQQRAEHVRSQLVKGVKITPSAVEGFYRKQVPDSLPTVPERYVLRQIVLNPISSADAEYAVKERLIGLRERILKGERFSTLAMAYSEDRSSAAKGGEMDYLPRESFVKAFADVAFSLQDGQVSQIVKTEYGYHIIQMVGRKGNMAKVRHILLKPNYTSDVIATTVARLDSVRTEILNDSITFEDAAAVYSDDKDTRLNGGLMTDQQSGAAKLQKETMVPVDYYEVRKLKDGQITQAFESRDRLGNVVVKIIKLERTIPSHRVNLTEDYADVQQLAKRQEEQKLMARWIQRKQQSIYMRIDKKFADCKFQYPYWKEKMAE
;
A
#
# COMPACT_ATOMS: atom_id res chain seq x y z
N MET A 1 31.47 -0.06 40.57
CA MET A 1 32.42 0.73 39.75
C MET A 1 32.30 0.26 38.30
N GLY A 2 31.88 1.12 37.38
CA GLY A 2 31.71 0.80 35.96
C GLY A 2 30.81 1.84 35.33
N ARG A 3 31.40 2.96 34.91
CA ARG A 3 30.66 4.03 34.17
C ARG A 3 30.22 3.50 32.81
N VAL A 4 28.95 3.48 32.55
CA VAL A 4 28.39 3.34 31.19
C VAL A 4 28.23 4.74 30.62
N ALA A 5 29.00 5.03 29.57
CA ALA A 5 28.95 6.29 28.85
C ALA A 5 27.67 6.35 28.05
N ALA A 6 26.86 7.39 28.28
CA ALA A 6 25.74 7.74 27.43
C ALA A 6 26.27 8.36 26.14
N ASN A 7 26.30 7.60 25.05
CA ASN A 7 26.52 8.14 23.71
C ASN A 7 25.22 8.74 23.19
N GLY A 8 25.09 10.05 23.36
CA GLY A 8 24.03 10.85 22.74
C GLY A 8 24.18 10.85 21.22
N LEU A 9 23.25 10.24 20.52
CA LEU A 9 23.10 10.36 19.06
C LEU A 9 22.65 11.78 18.70
N VAL A 10 23.61 12.60 18.27
CA VAL A 10 23.35 13.92 17.69
C VAL A 10 22.74 13.70 16.29
N ARG A 11 21.43 13.89 16.15
CA ARG A 11 20.77 13.98 14.84
C ARG A 11 21.11 15.33 14.22
N ILE A 12 21.96 15.34 13.20
CA ILE A 12 22.30 16.52 12.40
C ILE A 12 21.31 16.64 11.24
N TYR A 13 20.54 17.70 11.23
CA TYR A 13 19.70 18.10 10.11
C TYR A 13 20.47 18.94 9.10
N PHE A 14 20.46 18.58 7.83
CA PHE A 14 20.82 19.37 6.66
C PHE A 14 20.06 18.88 5.42
N PRO A 15 19.91 19.63 4.36
CA PRO A 15 20.34 20.97 3.97
C PRO A 15 19.41 21.73 3.03
N TYR A 16 19.47 23.02 3.06
CA TYR A 16 19.24 23.87 1.89
C TYR A 16 20.12 25.11 2.05
N TYR A 17 21.39 25.09 1.59
CA TYR A 17 22.17 26.31 1.30
C TYR A 17 23.49 25.92 0.59
N LYS A 18 23.44 25.67 -0.69
CA LYS A 18 24.63 25.53 -1.51
C LYS A 18 24.49 26.15 -2.91
N SER A 19 23.83 27.32 -3.02
CA SER A 19 23.79 28.02 -4.31
C SER A 19 24.07 29.53 -4.25
N LEU A 20 24.70 30.05 -3.19
CA LEU A 20 24.93 31.51 -3.04
C LEU A 20 26.39 31.89 -2.84
N PHE A 21 27.38 31.05 -3.15
CA PHE A 21 28.79 31.34 -2.89
C PHE A 21 29.67 31.59 -4.14
N ASN A 22 29.11 31.64 -5.34
CA ASN A 22 29.91 31.80 -6.56
C ASN A 22 29.73 33.12 -7.31
N THR A 23 29.21 34.20 -6.69
CA THR A 23 28.96 35.45 -7.42
C THR A 23 29.56 36.72 -6.76
N ILE A 24 30.54 36.61 -5.86
CA ILE A 24 31.19 37.77 -5.24
C ILE A 24 32.72 37.72 -5.41
N ASN A 25 33.22 37.60 -6.62
CA ASN A 25 34.66 37.71 -6.86
C ASN A 25 35.00 38.53 -8.13
N SER A 26 34.20 39.50 -8.47
CA SER A 26 34.58 40.40 -9.59
C SER A 26 34.03 41.80 -9.42
N ILE A 27 34.46 42.56 -8.44
CA ILE A 27 34.41 44.02 -8.44
C ILE A 27 35.12 44.53 -7.17
N PHE A 28 36.42 44.90 -7.23
CA PHE A 28 36.97 46.10 -6.62
C PHE A 28 38.50 46.16 -6.80
N PRO A 29 39.07 47.26 -7.34
CA PRO A 29 40.50 47.44 -7.51
C PRO A 29 41.19 47.93 -6.24
N MET A 30 42.45 47.52 -6.09
CA MET A 30 43.33 47.85 -4.98
C MET A 30 43.42 49.33 -4.67
N CYS A 31 43.16 49.69 -3.41
CA CYS A 31 43.58 50.98 -2.82
C CYS A 31 44.45 50.71 -1.57
N LYS A 32 45.65 51.25 -1.57
CA LYS A 32 46.63 51.17 -0.46
C LYS A 32 46.13 51.96 0.75
N PHE A 33 45.86 51.30 1.88
CA PHE A 33 45.55 51.97 3.16
C PHE A 33 46.36 51.38 4.32
N GLN A 34 46.69 52.24 5.28
CA GLN A 34 47.65 52.12 6.37
C GLN A 34 47.37 50.98 7.39
N PRO A 35 48.40 50.43 8.06
CA PRO A 35 48.33 49.20 8.84
C PRO A 35 47.54 49.28 10.18
N VAL A 36 47.16 50.49 10.64
CA VAL A 36 46.36 50.64 11.90
C VAL A 36 44.88 50.36 11.68
N LEU A 37 44.33 50.73 10.52
CA LEU A 37 42.94 50.46 10.17
C LEU A 37 42.67 48.97 9.90
N LEU A 38 43.67 48.21 9.44
CA LEU A 38 43.55 46.76 9.26
C LEU A 38 43.43 45.98 10.58
N ARG A 39 44.08 46.46 11.63
CA ARG A 39 43.99 45.78 12.95
C ARG A 39 42.65 45.98 13.63
N THR A 40 42.03 47.16 13.52
CA THR A 40 40.69 47.41 14.08
C THR A 40 39.59 46.71 13.27
N LEU A 41 39.73 46.61 11.93
CA LEU A 41 38.83 45.85 11.08
C LEU A 41 38.98 44.33 11.28
N ALA A 42 40.17 43.81 11.54
CA ALA A 42 40.41 42.41 11.84
C ALA A 42 39.82 41.99 13.19
N ILE A 43 39.89 42.86 14.21
CA ILE A 43 39.29 42.63 15.54
C ILE A 43 37.75 42.72 15.42
N GLY A 44 37.21 43.64 14.64
CA GLY A 44 35.78 43.75 14.35
C GLY A 44 35.25 42.51 13.59
N TRP A 45 36.00 41.96 12.66
CA TRP A 45 35.69 40.75 11.92
C TRP A 45 35.79 39.49 12.79
N LEU A 46 36.75 39.42 13.71
CA LEU A 46 36.85 38.31 14.68
C LEU A 46 35.73 38.36 15.72
N LEU A 47 35.27 39.54 16.14
CA LEU A 47 34.11 39.71 17.01
C LEU A 47 32.80 39.45 16.25
N ALA A 48 32.69 39.74 14.96
CA ALA A 48 31.55 39.40 14.11
C ALA A 48 31.49 37.89 13.80
N LEU A 49 32.63 37.22 13.65
CA LEU A 49 32.72 35.77 13.50
C LEU A 49 32.39 35.01 14.80
N ALA A 50 32.66 35.60 15.99
CA ALA A 50 32.25 35.04 17.27
C ALA A 50 30.73 35.15 17.51
N SER A 51 30.04 36.04 16.80
CA SER A 51 28.57 36.19 16.86
C SER A 51 27.83 35.15 16.00
N PHE A 52 28.51 34.46 15.11
CA PHE A 52 28.02 33.20 14.50
C PHE A 52 28.37 32.00 15.36
N ALA A 53 28.26 32.13 16.69
CA ALA A 53 28.03 30.97 17.54
C ALA A 53 26.76 30.32 16.96
N HIS A 54 26.92 29.23 16.26
CA HIS A 54 25.83 28.39 15.79
C HIS A 54 25.03 28.05 17.06
N ALA A 55 23.90 28.73 17.25
CA ALA A 55 22.89 28.22 18.12
C ALA A 55 22.56 26.84 17.53
N GLN A 56 23.18 25.78 18.07
CA GLN A 56 22.70 24.44 17.88
C GLN A 56 21.25 24.55 18.34
N LEU A 57 20.32 24.50 17.41
CA LEU A 57 18.92 24.35 17.73
C LEU A 57 18.83 23.01 18.48
N VAL A 58 18.91 23.11 19.81
CA VAL A 58 18.64 21.96 20.68
C VAL A 58 17.18 21.63 20.40
N ASP A 59 16.94 20.45 19.84
CA ASP A 59 15.60 19.99 19.53
C ASP A 59 14.79 19.94 20.83
N GLY A 60 13.73 20.76 20.91
CA GLY A 60 12.98 20.96 22.15
C GLY A 60 12.14 19.73 22.46
N THR A 61 12.21 19.25 23.70
CA THR A 61 11.31 18.18 24.17
C THR A 61 9.88 18.72 24.27
N VAL A 62 8.98 18.12 23.52
CA VAL A 62 7.54 18.42 23.52
C VAL A 62 6.82 17.65 24.62
N ALA A 63 7.19 16.40 24.81
CA ALA A 63 6.65 15.55 25.86
C ALA A 63 7.63 14.45 26.28
N THR A 64 7.39 13.88 27.46
CA THR A 64 8.10 12.69 27.96
C THR A 64 7.07 11.66 28.40
N VAL A 65 7.27 10.40 28.00
CA VAL A 65 6.43 9.25 28.36
C VAL A 65 7.36 8.13 28.87
N GLY A 66 7.35 7.89 30.17
CA GLY A 66 8.31 6.96 30.81
C GLY A 66 9.75 7.41 30.56
N THR A 67 10.52 6.61 29.84
CA THR A 67 11.90 6.87 29.43
C THR A 67 12.02 7.48 28.03
N ARG A 68 10.91 7.62 27.28
CA ARG A 68 10.87 8.11 25.91
C ARG A 68 10.60 9.60 25.87
N MET A 69 11.25 10.29 24.95
CA MET A 69 11.06 11.73 24.73
C MET A 69 10.51 11.96 23.33
N ILE A 70 9.43 12.69 23.26
CA ILE A 70 8.86 13.20 22.00
C ILE A 70 9.50 14.57 21.76
N LEU A 71 10.22 14.67 20.65
CA LEU A 71 10.90 15.89 20.26
C LEU A 71 10.00 16.73 19.33
N ARG A 72 10.33 18.00 19.21
CA ARG A 72 9.65 18.89 18.27
C ARG A 72 9.81 18.43 16.82
N SER A 73 11.00 17.91 16.49
CA SER A 73 11.27 17.32 15.18
C SER A 73 10.36 16.14 14.86
N ASP A 74 10.02 15.29 15.85
CA ASP A 74 9.14 14.15 15.65
C ASP A 74 7.72 14.62 15.25
N LEU A 75 7.24 15.66 15.94
CA LEU A 75 5.95 16.28 15.64
C LEU A 75 5.93 16.92 14.24
N GLU A 76 6.99 17.68 13.88
CA GLU A 76 7.12 18.33 12.58
C GLU A 76 7.24 17.30 11.45
N MET A 77 7.96 16.20 11.67
CA MET A 77 8.07 15.11 10.69
C MET A 77 6.74 14.42 10.44
N GLU A 78 5.94 14.18 11.48
CA GLU A 78 4.65 13.56 11.33
C GLU A 78 3.67 14.46 10.55
N LEU A 79 3.66 15.76 10.83
CA LEU A 79 2.89 16.75 10.07
C LEU A 79 3.33 16.80 8.60
N LEU A 80 4.64 16.74 8.34
CA LEU A 80 5.18 16.70 6.99
C LEU A 80 4.75 15.41 6.26
N ARG A 81 4.76 14.28 6.93
CA ARG A 81 4.29 13.00 6.38
C ARG A 81 2.82 13.06 5.96
N MET A 82 1.97 13.63 6.81
CA MET A 82 0.55 13.85 6.47
C MET A 82 0.39 14.73 5.23
N LYS A 83 1.19 15.81 5.13
CA LYS A 83 1.18 16.70 3.97
C LYS A 83 1.61 15.98 2.68
N MET A 84 2.63 15.13 2.75
CA MET A 84 3.08 14.33 1.59
C MET A 84 2.05 13.29 1.13
N GLN A 85 1.15 12.86 2.01
CA GLN A 85 0.02 11.98 1.69
C GLN A 85 -1.18 12.72 1.07
N GLY A 86 -1.04 14.01 0.76
CA GLY A 86 -2.08 14.83 0.12
C GLY A 86 -3.06 15.49 1.10
N ASN A 87 -2.81 15.39 2.42
CA ASN A 87 -3.63 16.06 3.42
C ASN A 87 -3.21 17.53 3.55
N THR A 88 -4.17 18.44 3.64
CA THR A 88 -3.89 19.83 4.02
C THR A 88 -3.65 19.89 5.53
N THR A 89 -2.39 20.08 5.93
CA THR A 89 -2.06 20.24 7.36
C THR A 89 -2.23 21.67 7.81
N THR A 90 -2.91 21.87 8.93
CA THR A 90 -3.18 23.15 9.58
C THR A 90 -2.63 23.15 11.02
N ALA A 91 -2.62 24.30 11.67
CA ALA A 91 -2.27 24.38 13.10
C ALA A 91 -3.20 23.53 13.99
N ALA A 92 -4.42 23.23 13.54
CA ALA A 92 -5.36 22.39 14.27
C ALA A 92 -4.93 20.92 14.33
N ASP A 93 -4.07 20.46 13.41
CA ASP A 93 -3.61 19.07 13.35
C ASP A 93 -2.47 18.77 14.33
N ILE A 94 -1.85 19.81 14.91
CA ILE A 94 -0.75 19.66 15.86
C ILE A 94 -1.18 18.84 17.09
N CYS A 95 -2.35 19.15 17.63
CA CYS A 95 -2.85 18.48 18.84
C CYS A 95 -3.20 17.00 18.63
N PRO A 96 -3.95 16.62 17.57
CA PRO A 96 -4.16 15.22 17.25
C PRO A 96 -2.86 14.44 16.95
N VAL A 97 -1.90 15.06 16.27
CA VAL A 97 -0.61 14.41 15.98
C VAL A 97 0.18 14.19 17.27
N LEU A 98 0.26 15.19 18.16
CA LEU A 98 0.90 15.02 19.46
C LEU A 98 0.22 13.91 20.27
N GLU A 99 -1.11 13.88 20.30
CA GLU A 99 -1.85 12.84 21.01
C GLU A 99 -1.54 11.43 20.47
N ASN A 100 -1.44 11.28 19.15
CA ASN A 100 -1.06 10.01 18.53
C ASN A 100 0.36 9.57 18.92
N LEU A 101 1.32 10.50 18.99
CA LEU A 101 2.68 10.22 19.43
C LEU A 101 2.70 9.80 20.92
N LEU A 102 1.95 10.49 21.79
CA LEU A 102 1.80 10.12 23.19
C LEU A 102 1.23 8.72 23.36
N ILE A 103 0.18 8.38 22.62
CA ILE A 103 -0.43 7.04 22.64
C ILE A 103 0.54 5.99 22.10
N HIS A 104 1.28 6.30 21.06
CA HIS A 104 2.29 5.42 20.49
C HIS A 104 3.37 5.06 21.54
N ASP A 105 3.90 6.05 22.25
CA ASP A 105 4.91 5.84 23.27
C ASP A 105 4.37 5.08 24.49
N LEU A 106 3.11 5.31 24.88
CA LEU A 106 2.45 4.49 25.91
C LEU A 106 2.34 3.01 25.50
N LEU A 107 2.03 2.74 24.22
CA LEU A 107 1.97 1.38 23.69
C LEU A 107 3.36 0.74 23.64
N LEU A 108 4.39 1.49 23.29
CA LEU A 108 5.77 1.01 23.29
C LEU A 108 6.27 0.72 24.70
N ASP A 109 5.96 1.58 25.69
CA ASP A 109 6.28 1.31 27.09
C ASP A 109 5.60 0.02 27.58
N GLN A 110 4.34 -0.21 27.18
CA GLN A 110 3.68 -1.48 27.48
C GLN A 110 4.34 -2.65 26.76
N ALA A 111 4.75 -2.47 25.51
CA ALA A 111 5.45 -3.50 24.74
C ALA A 111 6.78 -3.89 25.40
N ASP A 112 7.50 -2.92 26.00
CA ASP A 112 8.73 -3.16 26.77
C ASP A 112 8.43 -3.98 28.03
N LEU A 113 7.38 -3.61 28.77
CA LEU A 113 6.94 -4.34 29.97
C LEU A 113 6.50 -5.78 29.67
N ASP A 114 5.78 -5.96 28.58
CA ASP A 114 5.28 -7.28 28.14
C ASP A 114 6.35 -8.09 27.39
N SER A 115 7.57 -7.55 27.24
CA SER A 115 8.69 -8.18 26.49
C SER A 115 8.31 -8.57 25.05
N VAL A 116 7.51 -7.73 24.39
CA VAL A 116 7.09 -7.97 23.01
C VAL A 116 8.30 -7.86 22.07
N THR A 117 8.63 -8.94 21.41
CA THR A 117 9.73 -9.01 20.44
C THR A 117 9.26 -8.65 19.03
N THR A 118 10.17 -8.08 18.25
CA THR A 118 9.94 -7.75 16.84
C THR A 118 10.23 -8.97 15.96
N ASP A 119 9.34 -9.27 15.01
CA ASP A 119 9.62 -10.23 13.95
C ASP A 119 10.58 -9.61 12.92
N LEU A 120 11.88 -9.85 13.13
CA LEU A 120 12.93 -9.31 12.27
C LEU A 120 12.82 -9.78 10.81
N GLY A 121 12.29 -10.98 10.57
CA GLY A 121 12.08 -11.49 9.22
C GLY A 121 11.07 -10.63 8.45
N ARG A 122 9.91 -10.40 9.07
CA ARG A 122 8.85 -9.55 8.50
C ARG A 122 9.29 -8.09 8.36
N VAL A 123 9.99 -7.55 9.37
CA VAL A 123 10.52 -6.17 9.31
C VAL A 123 11.50 -6.01 8.15
N ASN A 124 12.48 -6.92 8.00
CA ASN A 124 13.44 -6.85 6.91
C ASN A 124 12.76 -6.93 5.54
N GLN A 125 11.77 -7.82 5.38
CA GLN A 125 11.01 -7.92 4.14
C GLN A 125 10.28 -6.61 3.81
N GLU A 126 9.64 -5.99 4.80
CA GLU A 126 8.94 -4.71 4.62
C GLU A 126 9.90 -3.56 4.30
N VAL A 127 11.06 -3.50 4.99
CA VAL A 127 12.12 -2.53 4.68
C VAL A 127 12.61 -2.69 3.25
N ASP A 128 12.92 -3.92 2.82
CA ASP A 128 13.41 -4.16 1.48
C ASP A 128 12.37 -3.80 0.40
N GLN A 129 11.09 -4.07 0.63
CA GLN A 129 10.00 -3.65 -0.26
C GLN A 129 9.90 -2.12 -0.36
N ARG A 130 9.92 -1.41 0.76
CA ARG A 130 9.85 0.07 0.78
C ARG A 130 11.06 0.70 0.11
N ILE A 131 12.25 0.19 0.39
CA ILE A 131 13.50 0.67 -0.24
C ILE A 131 13.48 0.42 -1.75
N SER A 132 13.06 -0.76 -2.20
CA SER A 132 12.92 -1.06 -3.62
C SER A 132 11.95 -0.10 -4.31
N TYR A 133 10.84 0.23 -3.65
CA TYR A 133 9.89 1.22 -4.14
C TYR A 133 10.53 2.62 -4.27
N PHE A 134 11.28 3.08 -3.26
CA PHE A 134 11.96 4.37 -3.32
C PHE A 134 13.06 4.41 -4.38
N ILE A 135 13.86 3.35 -4.52
CA ILE A 135 14.86 3.24 -5.59
C ILE A 135 14.19 3.31 -6.97
N MET A 136 13.02 2.70 -7.11
CA MET A 136 12.25 2.77 -8.36
C MET A 136 11.79 4.20 -8.67
N GLN A 137 11.36 4.97 -7.66
CA GLN A 137 10.94 6.35 -7.85
C GLN A 137 12.12 7.30 -8.14
N THR A 138 13.25 7.09 -7.50
CA THR A 138 14.46 7.92 -7.67
C THR A 138 15.32 7.49 -8.85
N GLY A 139 15.09 6.29 -9.40
CA GLY A 139 15.81 5.72 -10.53
C GLY A 139 17.04 4.88 -10.16
N SER A 140 17.68 5.11 -9.02
CA SER A 140 18.82 4.32 -8.55
C SER A 140 19.07 4.45 -7.04
N GLU A 141 19.82 3.48 -6.48
CA GLU A 141 20.27 3.52 -5.09
C GLU A 141 21.16 4.73 -4.80
N ALA A 142 22.08 5.06 -5.72
CA ALA A 142 22.96 6.23 -5.58
C ALA A 142 22.19 7.55 -5.58
N GLU A 143 21.10 7.64 -6.34
CA GLU A 143 20.23 8.83 -6.34
C GLU A 143 19.46 8.94 -5.03
N LEU A 144 18.97 7.83 -4.50
CA LEU A 144 18.31 7.76 -3.21
C LEU A 144 19.27 8.21 -2.09
N GLU A 145 20.50 7.71 -2.06
CA GLU A 145 21.53 8.12 -1.09
C GLU A 145 21.85 9.62 -1.19
N ARG A 146 21.95 10.15 -2.41
CA ARG A 146 22.19 11.57 -2.65
C ARG A 146 21.03 12.44 -2.17
N GLN A 147 19.79 12.03 -2.43
CA GLN A 147 18.60 12.76 -2.03
C GLN A 147 18.43 12.81 -0.50
N TYR A 148 18.72 11.70 0.17
CA TYR A 148 18.61 11.60 1.62
C TYR A 148 19.89 12.02 2.36
N GLY A 149 21.02 12.18 1.67
CA GLY A 149 22.31 12.54 2.26
C GLY A 149 22.90 11.46 3.18
N ARG A 150 22.45 10.21 3.03
CA ARG A 150 22.80 9.05 3.89
C ARG A 150 22.98 7.80 3.05
N SER A 151 23.78 6.83 3.59
CA SER A 151 23.92 5.54 2.94
C SER A 151 22.63 4.73 2.99
N ILE A 152 22.40 3.90 1.98
CA ILE A 152 21.24 2.97 1.96
C ILE A 152 21.23 2.06 3.20
N ARG A 153 22.40 1.72 3.71
CA ARG A 153 22.57 0.92 4.93
C ARG A 153 22.00 1.64 6.15
N ASP A 154 22.25 2.95 6.28
CA ASP A 154 21.75 3.76 7.40
C ASP A 154 20.25 3.99 7.27
N ILE A 155 19.77 4.27 6.05
CA ILE A 155 18.32 4.38 5.76
C ILE A 155 17.61 3.07 6.16
N LYS A 156 18.14 1.91 5.74
CA LYS A 156 17.56 0.60 6.09
C LYS A 156 17.59 0.32 7.59
N ARG A 157 18.62 0.77 8.31
CA ARG A 157 18.71 0.60 9.77
C ARG A 157 17.61 1.40 10.47
N GLU A 158 17.50 2.68 10.14
CA GLU A 158 16.47 3.57 10.70
C GLU A 158 15.04 3.08 10.39
N MET A 159 14.80 2.65 9.16
CA MET A 159 13.50 2.06 8.80
C MET A 159 13.19 0.78 9.58
N ARG A 160 14.19 -0.07 9.87
CA ARG A 160 13.98 -1.27 10.70
C ARG A 160 13.57 -0.93 12.12
N GLU A 161 14.20 0.06 12.71
CA GLU A 161 13.85 0.55 14.05
C GLU A 161 12.41 1.06 14.06
N LEU A 162 12.07 1.95 13.13
CA LEU A 162 10.74 2.55 13.01
C LEU A 162 9.63 1.51 12.77
N ILE A 163 9.84 0.60 11.82
CA ILE A 163 8.87 -0.46 11.50
C ILE A 163 8.76 -1.45 12.68
N GLY A 164 9.87 -1.76 13.32
CA GLY A 164 9.89 -2.63 14.51
C GLY A 164 9.11 -2.02 15.67
N GLU A 165 9.28 -0.75 15.97
CA GLU A 165 8.49 -0.04 16.96
C GLU A 165 6.99 0.00 16.59
N GLN A 166 6.68 0.30 15.34
CA GLN A 166 5.29 0.28 14.86
C GLN A 166 4.64 -1.10 15.03
N GLN A 167 5.34 -2.19 14.70
CA GLN A 167 4.83 -3.55 14.89
C GLN A 167 4.60 -3.89 16.36
N ARG A 168 5.50 -3.49 17.25
CA ARG A 168 5.38 -3.71 18.70
C ARG A 168 4.19 -2.95 19.28
N ALA A 169 4.03 -1.67 18.95
CA ALA A 169 2.90 -0.86 19.38
C ALA A 169 1.56 -1.43 18.87
N GLU A 170 1.51 -1.86 17.59
CA GLU A 170 0.31 -2.46 17.02
C GLU A 170 0.00 -3.84 17.62
N HIS A 171 1.02 -4.63 17.96
CA HIS A 171 0.83 -5.89 18.69
C HIS A 171 0.11 -5.64 20.02
N VAL A 172 0.59 -4.71 20.83
CA VAL A 172 -0.05 -4.35 22.11
C VAL A 172 -1.48 -3.86 21.88
N ARG A 173 -1.68 -2.95 20.93
CA ARG A 173 -3.01 -2.43 20.56
C ARG A 173 -3.96 -3.58 20.21
N SER A 174 -3.53 -4.49 19.36
CA SER A 174 -4.35 -5.64 18.92
C SER A 174 -4.70 -6.56 20.09
N GLN A 175 -3.78 -6.82 21.01
CA GLN A 175 -4.04 -7.62 22.19
C GLN A 175 -5.05 -6.96 23.13
N LEU A 176 -4.98 -5.64 23.31
CA LEU A 176 -5.92 -4.88 24.13
C LEU A 176 -7.37 -4.99 23.63
N VAL A 177 -7.57 -5.05 22.31
CA VAL A 177 -8.90 -5.10 21.70
C VAL A 177 -9.33 -6.48 21.24
N LYS A 178 -8.46 -7.49 21.30
CA LYS A 178 -8.71 -8.86 20.80
C LYS A 178 -9.96 -9.52 21.39
N GLY A 179 -10.33 -9.17 22.63
CA GLY A 179 -11.48 -9.73 23.33
C GLY A 179 -12.82 -9.07 23.01
N VAL A 180 -12.86 -8.03 22.18
CA VAL A 180 -14.09 -7.30 21.88
C VAL A 180 -15.00 -8.13 21.00
N LYS A 181 -16.07 -8.63 21.61
CA LYS A 181 -17.18 -9.30 20.91
C LYS A 181 -18.42 -8.41 20.98
N ILE A 182 -19.04 -8.21 19.84
CA ILE A 182 -20.27 -7.41 19.76
C ILE A 182 -21.46 -8.35 19.59
N THR A 183 -22.41 -8.29 20.52
CA THR A 183 -23.66 -9.04 20.43
C THR A 183 -24.65 -8.34 19.47
N PRO A 184 -25.60 -9.07 18.88
CA PRO A 184 -26.64 -8.45 18.05
C PRO A 184 -27.40 -7.33 18.77
N SER A 185 -27.73 -7.51 20.03
CA SER A 185 -28.38 -6.46 20.85
C SER A 185 -27.51 -5.23 21.02
N ALA A 186 -26.17 -5.38 21.12
CA ALA A 186 -25.26 -4.23 21.19
C ALA A 186 -25.17 -3.49 19.85
N VAL A 187 -25.25 -4.20 18.72
CA VAL A 187 -25.32 -3.59 17.37
C VAL A 187 -26.57 -2.76 17.22
N GLU A 188 -27.73 -3.33 17.59
CA GLU A 188 -29.00 -2.58 17.57
C GLU A 188 -28.97 -1.36 18.51
N GLY A 189 -28.46 -1.56 19.74
CA GLY A 189 -28.32 -0.48 20.72
C GLY A 189 -27.37 0.63 20.25
N PHE A 190 -26.30 0.29 19.53
CA PHE A 190 -25.41 1.25 18.88
C PHE A 190 -26.15 2.02 17.81
N TYR A 191 -26.83 1.33 16.89
CA TYR A 191 -27.55 1.94 15.77
C TYR A 191 -28.64 2.91 16.24
N ARG A 192 -29.44 2.52 17.22
CA ARG A 192 -30.52 3.37 17.77
C ARG A 192 -30.03 4.67 18.44
N LYS A 193 -28.78 4.69 18.90
CA LYS A 193 -28.14 5.87 19.53
C LYS A 193 -27.54 6.82 18.51
N GLN A 194 -27.40 6.40 17.25
CA GLN A 194 -26.85 7.29 16.22
C GLN A 194 -27.89 8.30 15.77
N VAL A 195 -27.46 9.53 15.58
CA VAL A 195 -28.27 10.52 14.88
C VAL A 195 -28.33 10.10 13.40
N PRO A 196 -29.51 10.02 12.77
CA PRO A 196 -29.62 9.55 11.39
C PRO A 196 -28.67 10.26 10.41
N ASP A 197 -28.44 11.55 10.59
CA ASP A 197 -27.53 12.34 9.75
C ASP A 197 -26.04 12.07 9.98
N SER A 198 -25.66 11.43 11.09
CA SER A 198 -24.28 11.05 11.37
C SER A 198 -23.87 9.70 10.75
N LEU A 199 -24.83 8.93 10.26
CA LEU A 199 -24.55 7.66 9.62
C LEU A 199 -24.02 7.88 8.20
N PRO A 200 -22.99 7.12 7.78
CA PRO A 200 -22.45 7.24 6.43
C PRO A 200 -23.47 6.85 5.38
N THR A 201 -23.35 7.44 4.20
CA THR A 201 -24.12 7.04 3.03
C THR A 201 -23.38 5.88 2.34
N VAL A 202 -24.10 4.80 2.10
CA VAL A 202 -23.65 3.65 1.31
C VAL A 202 -23.93 3.97 -0.16
N PRO A 203 -22.97 3.87 -1.06
CA PRO A 203 -23.21 4.04 -2.49
C PRO A 203 -24.07 2.89 -3.03
N GLU A 204 -24.60 3.08 -4.23
CA GLU A 204 -25.31 2.03 -4.95
C GLU A 204 -24.48 0.77 -5.09
N ARG A 205 -25.09 -0.39 -4.83
CA ARG A 205 -24.45 -1.70 -4.90
C ARG A 205 -25.28 -2.66 -5.75
N TYR A 206 -24.62 -3.65 -6.33
CA TYR A 206 -25.23 -4.64 -7.22
C TYR A 206 -24.95 -6.06 -6.70
N VAL A 207 -25.97 -6.90 -6.66
CA VAL A 207 -25.82 -8.35 -6.45
C VAL A 207 -25.89 -9.00 -7.82
N LEU A 208 -24.79 -9.62 -8.25
CA LEU A 208 -24.59 -10.12 -9.58
C LEU A 208 -24.19 -11.59 -9.60
N ARG A 209 -24.64 -12.30 -10.66
CA ARG A 209 -24.12 -13.61 -11.01
C ARG A 209 -23.57 -13.58 -12.43
N GLN A 210 -22.54 -14.37 -12.69
CA GLN A 210 -21.94 -14.47 -14.02
C GLN A 210 -21.80 -15.92 -14.48
N ILE A 211 -21.88 -16.12 -15.79
CA ILE A 211 -21.39 -17.30 -16.48
C ILE A 211 -20.34 -16.82 -17.48
N VAL A 212 -19.18 -17.43 -17.43
CA VAL A 212 -18.00 -17.01 -18.21
C VAL A 212 -17.58 -18.16 -19.11
N LEU A 213 -17.38 -17.88 -20.41
CA LEU A 213 -16.72 -18.79 -21.34
C LEU A 213 -15.41 -18.19 -21.83
N ASN A 214 -14.36 -18.99 -21.80
CA ASN A 214 -13.11 -18.64 -22.44
C ASN A 214 -13.22 -18.92 -23.96
N PRO A 215 -12.86 -17.93 -24.81
CA PRO A 215 -12.75 -18.20 -26.23
C PRO A 215 -11.73 -19.34 -26.46
N ILE A 216 -12.11 -20.34 -27.23
CA ILE A 216 -11.19 -21.43 -27.59
C ILE A 216 -10.20 -20.86 -28.59
N SER A 217 -8.93 -20.72 -28.16
CA SER A 217 -7.91 -20.25 -29.07
C SER A 217 -7.76 -21.26 -30.21
N SER A 218 -7.79 -20.77 -31.47
CA SER A 218 -7.39 -21.61 -32.57
C SER A 218 -5.96 -22.08 -32.40
N ALA A 219 -5.62 -23.27 -32.85
CA ALA A 219 -4.24 -23.75 -32.85
C ALA A 219 -3.29 -22.72 -33.49
N ASP A 220 -3.78 -21.99 -34.49
CA ASP A 220 -3.03 -20.94 -35.20
C ASP A 220 -2.72 -19.73 -34.30
N ALA A 221 -3.64 -19.29 -33.42
CA ALA A 221 -3.41 -18.18 -32.49
C ALA A 221 -2.37 -18.56 -31.45
N GLU A 222 -2.43 -19.76 -30.88
CA GLU A 222 -1.41 -20.28 -29.99
C GLU A 222 -0.05 -20.43 -30.68
N TYR A 223 -0.05 -20.92 -31.89
CA TYR A 223 1.16 -21.09 -32.71
C TYR A 223 1.82 -19.72 -32.96
N ALA A 224 1.06 -18.73 -33.40
CA ALA A 224 1.56 -17.38 -33.67
C ALA A 224 2.23 -16.73 -32.41
N VAL A 225 1.64 -16.90 -31.21
CA VAL A 225 2.24 -16.42 -29.98
C VAL A 225 3.52 -17.15 -29.67
N LYS A 226 3.54 -18.48 -29.81
CA LYS A 226 4.76 -19.29 -29.56
C LYS A 226 5.86 -18.91 -30.53
N GLU A 227 5.56 -18.78 -31.83
CA GLU A 227 6.52 -18.34 -32.84
C GLU A 227 7.12 -16.98 -32.52
N ARG A 228 6.27 -16.02 -32.15
CA ARG A 228 6.73 -14.69 -31.74
C ARG A 228 7.64 -14.72 -30.50
N LEU A 229 7.31 -15.55 -29.50
CA LEU A 229 8.17 -15.72 -28.31
C LEU A 229 9.47 -16.43 -28.64
N ILE A 230 9.47 -17.43 -29.58
CA ILE A 230 10.70 -18.07 -30.07
C ILE A 230 11.61 -17.02 -30.70
N GLY A 231 11.07 -16.17 -31.58
CA GLY A 231 11.84 -15.10 -32.21
C GLY A 231 12.40 -14.11 -31.23
N LEU A 232 11.64 -13.70 -30.19
CA LEU A 232 12.13 -12.83 -29.12
C LEU A 232 13.24 -13.51 -28.32
N ARG A 233 13.07 -14.80 -27.99
CA ARG A 233 14.09 -15.58 -27.28
C ARG A 233 15.38 -15.69 -28.08
N GLU A 234 15.32 -15.95 -29.38
CA GLU A 234 16.48 -15.98 -30.25
C GLU A 234 17.24 -14.64 -30.27
N ARG A 235 16.52 -13.52 -30.34
CA ARG A 235 17.11 -12.17 -30.27
C ARG A 235 17.86 -11.96 -28.96
N ILE A 236 17.29 -12.42 -27.83
CA ILE A 236 17.93 -12.35 -26.51
C ILE A 236 19.22 -13.21 -26.50
N LEU A 237 19.15 -14.44 -27.03
CA LEU A 237 20.31 -15.33 -27.08
C LEU A 237 21.43 -14.83 -28.01
N LYS A 238 21.08 -13.99 -29.01
CA LYS A 238 22.03 -13.28 -29.88
C LYS A 238 22.59 -11.99 -29.24
N GLY A 239 22.22 -11.66 -27.99
CA GLY A 239 22.79 -10.55 -27.22
C GLY A 239 21.92 -9.31 -27.13
N GLU A 240 20.69 -9.31 -27.65
CA GLU A 240 19.77 -8.21 -27.44
C GLU A 240 19.28 -8.18 -26.00
N ARG A 241 19.14 -6.98 -25.42
CA ARG A 241 18.78 -6.82 -24.02
C ARG A 241 17.34 -7.29 -23.75
N PHE A 242 17.18 -8.23 -22.83
CA PHE A 242 15.88 -8.74 -22.41
C PHE A 242 14.94 -7.60 -22.01
N SER A 243 15.43 -6.64 -21.23
CA SER A 243 14.63 -5.49 -20.76
C SER A 243 14.06 -4.64 -21.89
N THR A 244 14.84 -4.41 -22.94
CA THR A 244 14.37 -3.65 -24.13
C THR A 244 13.20 -4.37 -24.83
N LEU A 245 13.34 -5.69 -25.00
CA LEU A 245 12.29 -6.50 -25.61
C LEU A 245 11.04 -6.62 -24.71
N ALA A 246 11.25 -6.73 -23.39
CA ALA A 246 10.12 -6.75 -22.46
C ALA A 246 9.33 -5.45 -22.49
N MET A 247 10.01 -4.29 -22.48
CA MET A 247 9.34 -2.98 -22.62
C MET A 247 8.56 -2.83 -23.91
N ALA A 248 9.09 -3.39 -25.02
CA ALA A 248 8.48 -3.23 -26.33
C ALA A 248 7.34 -4.23 -26.61
N TYR A 249 7.40 -5.43 -26.06
CA TYR A 249 6.54 -6.53 -26.49
C TYR A 249 5.74 -7.19 -25.36
N SER A 250 6.11 -7.06 -24.08
CA SER A 250 5.40 -7.74 -23.00
C SER A 250 4.02 -7.14 -22.78
N GLU A 251 3.02 -8.01 -22.68
CA GLU A 251 1.65 -7.65 -22.36
C GLU A 251 1.38 -7.60 -20.86
N ASP A 252 2.35 -7.98 -20.02
CA ASP A 252 2.32 -7.67 -18.59
C ASP A 252 2.77 -6.23 -18.34
N ARG A 253 1.82 -5.31 -18.35
CA ARG A 253 2.08 -3.86 -18.14
C ARG A 253 2.73 -3.54 -16.80
N SER A 254 2.53 -4.37 -15.79
CA SER A 254 3.05 -4.14 -14.45
C SER A 254 4.57 -4.27 -14.39
N SER A 255 5.15 -5.23 -15.12
CA SER A 255 6.58 -5.47 -15.21
C SER A 255 7.22 -4.91 -16.48
N ALA A 256 6.48 -4.78 -17.59
CA ALA A 256 7.00 -4.33 -18.88
C ALA A 256 7.74 -3.00 -18.78
N ALA A 257 7.16 -1.99 -18.09
CA ALA A 257 7.78 -0.69 -17.88
C ALA A 257 9.13 -0.76 -17.15
N LYS A 258 9.37 -1.84 -16.39
CA LYS A 258 10.61 -2.13 -15.68
C LYS A 258 11.49 -3.14 -16.44
N GLY A 259 11.28 -3.31 -17.75
CA GLY A 259 12.01 -4.29 -18.56
C GLY A 259 11.64 -5.74 -18.24
N GLY A 260 10.43 -5.99 -17.79
CA GLY A 260 9.92 -7.30 -17.40
C GLY A 260 10.41 -7.78 -16.05
N GLU A 261 11.11 -6.94 -15.28
CA GLU A 261 11.75 -7.32 -14.02
C GLU A 261 10.75 -7.40 -12.87
N MET A 262 10.80 -8.51 -12.15
CA MET A 262 10.13 -8.76 -10.89
C MET A 262 11.21 -8.89 -9.80
N ASP A 263 11.00 -8.22 -8.66
CA ASP A 263 11.96 -8.21 -7.57
C ASP A 263 12.10 -9.60 -6.90
N TYR A 264 12.97 -9.72 -5.90
CA TYR A 264 13.14 -10.95 -5.14
C TYR A 264 11.84 -11.38 -4.49
N LEU A 265 11.22 -12.43 -5.04
CA LEU A 265 9.99 -13.01 -4.56
C LEU A 265 10.16 -14.47 -4.19
N PRO A 266 9.51 -14.97 -3.15
CA PRO A 266 9.50 -16.37 -2.80
C PRO A 266 8.68 -17.19 -3.83
N ARG A 267 8.92 -18.50 -3.86
CA ARG A 267 8.31 -19.40 -4.84
C ARG A 267 6.77 -19.33 -4.88
N GLU A 268 6.17 -19.13 -3.73
CA GLU A 268 4.71 -19.10 -3.51
C GLU A 268 4.05 -17.86 -4.12
N SER A 269 4.84 -16.83 -4.43
CA SER A 269 4.35 -15.61 -5.10
C SER A 269 4.12 -15.78 -6.60
N PHE A 270 4.60 -16.89 -7.17
CA PHE A 270 4.44 -17.20 -8.59
C PHE A 270 3.44 -18.33 -8.79
N VAL A 271 2.72 -18.31 -9.89
CA VAL A 271 1.91 -19.48 -10.31
C VAL A 271 2.81 -20.67 -10.54
N LYS A 272 2.31 -21.86 -10.21
CA LYS A 272 3.11 -23.10 -10.15
C LYS A 272 3.96 -23.35 -11.41
N ALA A 273 3.35 -23.26 -12.59
CA ALA A 273 4.06 -23.51 -13.85
C ALA A 273 5.21 -22.52 -14.11
N PHE A 274 5.03 -21.25 -13.73
CA PHE A 274 6.06 -20.23 -13.80
C PHE A 274 7.17 -20.48 -12.77
N ALA A 275 6.79 -20.75 -11.50
CA ALA A 275 7.72 -21.02 -10.42
C ALA A 275 8.60 -22.25 -10.71
N ASP A 276 8.01 -23.34 -11.22
CA ASP A 276 8.74 -24.57 -11.51
C ASP A 276 9.88 -24.32 -12.50
N VAL A 277 9.64 -23.49 -13.52
CA VAL A 277 10.65 -23.13 -14.52
C VAL A 277 11.60 -22.07 -13.95
N ALA A 278 11.12 -20.98 -13.39
CA ALA A 278 11.94 -19.89 -12.88
C ALA A 278 12.99 -20.39 -11.89
N PHE A 279 12.58 -21.26 -10.94
CA PHE A 279 13.47 -21.81 -9.94
C PHE A 279 14.39 -22.96 -10.44
N SER A 280 14.22 -23.42 -11.68
CA SER A 280 15.16 -24.38 -12.30
C SER A 280 16.27 -23.70 -13.12
N LEU A 281 16.09 -22.40 -13.48
CA LEU A 281 17.06 -21.66 -14.30
C LEU A 281 18.32 -21.31 -13.51
N GLN A 282 19.47 -21.26 -14.18
CA GLN A 282 20.69 -20.66 -13.66
C GLN A 282 20.67 -19.14 -13.86
N ASP A 283 21.50 -18.41 -13.10
CA ASP A 283 21.61 -16.96 -13.23
C ASP A 283 21.98 -16.57 -14.67
N GLY A 284 21.26 -15.62 -15.24
CA GLY A 284 21.37 -15.18 -16.63
C GLY A 284 20.66 -16.08 -17.66
N GLN A 285 20.28 -17.29 -17.30
CA GLN A 285 19.66 -18.24 -18.22
C GLN A 285 18.22 -17.80 -18.61
N VAL A 286 17.86 -18.04 -19.88
CA VAL A 286 16.54 -17.78 -20.45
C VAL A 286 15.78 -19.09 -20.68
N SER A 287 14.56 -19.17 -20.18
CA SER A 287 13.71 -20.37 -20.29
C SER A 287 13.30 -20.69 -21.73
N GLN A 288 12.77 -21.88 -21.93
CA GLN A 288 11.84 -22.17 -22.99
C GLN A 288 10.51 -21.45 -22.74
N ILE A 289 9.54 -21.58 -23.69
CA ILE A 289 8.20 -21.03 -23.53
C ILE A 289 7.48 -21.75 -22.40
N VAL A 290 6.90 -20.98 -21.48
CA VAL A 290 6.12 -21.47 -20.32
C VAL A 290 4.67 -21.05 -20.51
N LYS A 291 3.73 -21.99 -20.52
CA LYS A 291 2.29 -21.69 -20.52
C LYS A 291 1.77 -21.59 -19.08
N THR A 292 1.06 -20.53 -18.78
CA THR A 292 0.36 -20.32 -17.52
C THR A 292 -1.08 -19.87 -17.77
N GLU A 293 -1.85 -19.67 -16.72
CA GLU A 293 -3.19 -19.08 -16.82
C GLU A 293 -3.20 -17.61 -17.29
N TYR A 294 -2.05 -16.92 -17.22
CA TYR A 294 -1.87 -15.55 -17.73
C TYR A 294 -1.53 -15.49 -19.22
N GLY A 295 -1.08 -16.58 -19.81
CA GLY A 295 -0.63 -16.66 -21.21
C GLY A 295 0.69 -17.42 -21.36
N TYR A 296 1.48 -17.02 -22.33
CA TYR A 296 2.77 -17.64 -22.68
C TYR A 296 3.92 -16.73 -22.27
N HIS A 297 4.94 -17.30 -21.63
CA HIS A 297 6.07 -16.54 -21.07
C HIS A 297 7.38 -17.07 -21.59
N ILE A 298 8.37 -16.18 -21.70
CA ILE A 298 9.80 -16.50 -21.56
C ILE A 298 10.32 -15.82 -20.33
N ILE A 299 11.18 -16.51 -19.56
CA ILE A 299 11.65 -16.09 -18.25
C ILE A 299 13.18 -16.06 -18.26
N GLN A 300 13.76 -15.00 -17.69
CA GLN A 300 15.20 -14.93 -17.45
C GLN A 300 15.46 -14.85 -15.94
N MET A 301 16.32 -15.71 -15.42
CA MET A 301 16.82 -15.58 -14.05
C MET A 301 17.79 -14.40 -13.98
N VAL A 302 17.58 -13.48 -13.05
CA VAL A 302 18.47 -12.34 -12.78
C VAL A 302 19.37 -12.64 -11.59
N GLY A 303 18.85 -13.31 -10.57
CA GLY A 303 19.61 -13.69 -9.39
C GLY A 303 18.76 -14.32 -8.30
N ARG A 304 19.40 -14.87 -7.28
CA ARG A 304 18.78 -15.53 -6.14
C ARG A 304 19.25 -14.97 -4.81
N LYS A 305 18.34 -14.96 -3.81
CA LYS A 305 18.66 -14.69 -2.41
C LYS A 305 17.93 -15.70 -1.53
N GLY A 306 18.63 -16.71 -1.03
CA GLY A 306 18.03 -17.80 -0.27
C GLY A 306 16.93 -18.51 -1.08
N ASN A 307 15.70 -18.54 -0.59
CA ASN A 307 14.53 -19.13 -1.25
C ASN A 307 13.77 -18.15 -2.18
N MET A 308 14.31 -16.94 -2.42
CA MET A 308 13.71 -15.93 -3.30
C MET A 308 14.45 -15.84 -4.63
N ALA A 309 13.71 -15.60 -5.71
CA ALA A 309 14.23 -15.38 -7.04
C ALA A 309 13.86 -14.00 -7.58
N LYS A 310 14.81 -13.35 -8.23
CA LYS A 310 14.62 -12.15 -9.04
C LYS A 310 14.66 -12.57 -10.51
N VAL A 311 13.60 -12.29 -11.23
CA VAL A 311 13.43 -12.73 -12.62
C VAL A 311 13.00 -11.59 -13.53
N ARG A 312 13.20 -11.77 -14.83
CA ARG A 312 12.53 -10.98 -15.87
C ARG A 312 11.68 -11.90 -16.70
N HIS A 313 10.53 -11.38 -17.18
CA HIS A 313 9.70 -12.14 -18.10
C HIS A 313 9.12 -11.28 -19.23
N ILE A 314 8.78 -11.95 -20.32
CA ILE A 314 7.97 -11.41 -21.40
C ILE A 314 6.72 -12.27 -21.46
N LEU A 315 5.56 -11.66 -21.29
CA LEU A 315 4.24 -12.29 -21.41
C LEU A 315 3.63 -11.91 -22.76
N LEU A 316 3.17 -12.89 -23.52
CA LEU A 316 2.27 -12.70 -24.65
C LEU A 316 1.01 -13.55 -24.48
N LYS A 317 -0.13 -13.01 -24.92
CA LYS A 317 -1.44 -13.68 -24.89
C LYS A 317 -1.89 -14.03 -26.31
N PRO A 318 -2.63 -15.13 -26.53
CA PRO A 318 -3.26 -15.39 -27.83
C PRO A 318 -4.23 -14.26 -28.15
N ASN A 319 -4.16 -13.74 -29.38
CA ASN A 319 -5.16 -12.85 -29.90
C ASN A 319 -6.29 -13.69 -30.52
N TYR A 320 -7.48 -13.51 -29.98
CA TYR A 320 -8.67 -14.16 -30.54
C TYR A 320 -9.17 -13.38 -31.75
N THR A 321 -9.47 -14.10 -32.82
CA THR A 321 -10.12 -13.50 -33.99
C THR A 321 -11.57 -13.13 -33.65
N SER A 322 -12.14 -12.17 -34.36
CA SER A 322 -13.55 -11.79 -34.20
C SER A 322 -14.50 -12.99 -34.37
N ASP A 323 -14.18 -13.94 -35.24
CA ASP A 323 -14.98 -15.14 -35.48
C ASP A 323 -14.99 -16.08 -34.27
N VAL A 324 -13.85 -16.25 -33.59
CA VAL A 324 -13.75 -17.04 -32.36
C VAL A 324 -14.57 -16.41 -31.23
N ILE A 325 -14.49 -15.09 -31.08
CA ILE A 325 -15.30 -14.38 -30.13
C ILE A 325 -16.79 -14.50 -30.46
N ALA A 326 -17.19 -14.27 -31.73
CA ALA A 326 -18.57 -14.37 -32.17
C ALA A 326 -19.15 -15.78 -31.95
N THR A 327 -18.36 -16.82 -32.22
CA THR A 327 -18.77 -18.22 -31.96
C THR A 327 -18.98 -18.47 -30.48
N THR A 328 -18.10 -17.93 -29.63
CA THR A 328 -18.23 -18.06 -28.16
C THR A 328 -19.44 -17.30 -27.65
N VAL A 329 -19.70 -16.09 -28.19
CA VAL A 329 -20.91 -15.30 -27.89
C VAL A 329 -22.17 -16.10 -28.27
N ALA A 330 -22.25 -16.64 -29.47
CA ALA A 330 -23.40 -17.43 -29.92
C ALA A 330 -23.64 -18.66 -29.01
N ARG A 331 -22.56 -19.35 -28.59
CA ARG A 331 -22.65 -20.48 -27.66
C ARG A 331 -23.21 -20.05 -26.31
N LEU A 332 -22.76 -18.93 -25.76
CA LEU A 332 -23.21 -18.45 -24.45
C LEU A 332 -24.64 -17.87 -24.53
N ASP A 333 -25.04 -17.28 -25.67
CA ASP A 333 -26.41 -16.85 -25.89
C ASP A 333 -27.38 -18.04 -26.02
N SER A 334 -26.91 -19.19 -26.48
CA SER A 334 -27.72 -20.44 -26.48
C SER A 334 -27.98 -20.87 -25.01
N VAL A 335 -26.96 -20.86 -24.16
CA VAL A 335 -27.12 -21.13 -22.71
C VAL A 335 -28.07 -20.12 -22.06
N ARG A 336 -27.93 -18.84 -22.39
CA ARG A 336 -28.86 -17.80 -21.95
C ARG A 336 -30.30 -18.11 -22.38
N THR A 337 -30.51 -18.57 -23.56
CA THR A 337 -31.85 -18.94 -24.07
C THR A 337 -32.44 -20.11 -23.29
N GLU A 338 -31.65 -21.13 -22.93
CA GLU A 338 -32.08 -22.24 -22.09
C GLU A 338 -32.50 -21.73 -20.68
N ILE A 339 -31.77 -20.79 -20.12
CA ILE A 339 -32.11 -20.16 -18.83
C ILE A 339 -33.42 -19.36 -18.92
N LEU A 340 -33.58 -18.56 -20.00
CA LEU A 340 -34.80 -17.75 -20.18
C LEU A 340 -36.07 -18.59 -20.49
N ASN A 341 -35.89 -19.84 -20.97
CA ASN A 341 -36.97 -20.78 -21.19
C ASN A 341 -37.21 -21.70 -19.97
N ASP A 342 -36.60 -21.41 -18.82
CA ASP A 342 -36.71 -22.22 -17.58
C ASP A 342 -36.26 -23.69 -17.76
N SER A 343 -35.44 -23.99 -18.76
CA SER A 343 -34.92 -25.33 -19.01
C SER A 343 -33.80 -25.69 -18.03
N ILE A 344 -33.09 -24.69 -17.52
CA ILE A 344 -32.04 -24.80 -16.49
C ILE A 344 -32.02 -23.53 -15.66
N THR A 345 -31.69 -23.63 -14.37
CA THR A 345 -31.49 -22.44 -13.54
C THR A 345 -30.18 -21.75 -13.89
N PHE A 346 -30.04 -20.45 -13.58
CA PHE A 346 -28.79 -19.73 -13.80
C PHE A 346 -27.64 -20.36 -12.99
N GLU A 347 -27.93 -20.79 -11.78
CA GLU A 347 -26.99 -21.41 -10.85
C GLU A 347 -26.47 -22.75 -11.37
N ASP A 348 -27.35 -23.60 -11.89
CA ASP A 348 -26.96 -24.88 -12.48
C ASP A 348 -26.21 -24.68 -13.78
N ALA A 349 -26.64 -23.73 -14.62
CA ALA A 349 -25.95 -23.36 -15.84
C ALA A 349 -24.52 -22.84 -15.53
N ALA A 350 -24.35 -22.06 -14.47
CA ALA A 350 -23.02 -21.62 -14.05
C ALA A 350 -22.13 -22.81 -13.65
N ALA A 351 -22.67 -23.77 -12.91
CA ALA A 351 -21.92 -24.97 -12.50
C ALA A 351 -21.50 -25.85 -13.70
N VAL A 352 -22.38 -25.97 -14.71
CA VAL A 352 -22.17 -26.83 -15.89
C VAL A 352 -21.31 -26.17 -16.96
N TYR A 353 -21.58 -24.91 -17.29
CA TYR A 353 -21.02 -24.26 -18.47
C TYR A 353 -19.91 -23.24 -18.17
N SER A 354 -19.85 -22.68 -16.94
CA SER A 354 -18.88 -21.61 -16.65
C SER A 354 -17.45 -22.15 -16.54
N ASP A 355 -16.54 -21.48 -17.24
CA ASP A 355 -15.09 -21.70 -17.12
C ASP A 355 -14.48 -20.95 -15.92
N ASP A 356 -15.23 -20.05 -15.27
CA ASP A 356 -14.75 -19.30 -14.10
C ASP A 356 -14.75 -20.20 -12.84
N LYS A 357 -13.56 -20.58 -12.41
CA LYS A 357 -13.35 -21.48 -11.28
C LYS A 357 -13.82 -20.89 -9.95
N ASP A 358 -13.83 -19.56 -9.83
CA ASP A 358 -14.11 -18.90 -8.55
C ASP A 358 -15.61 -18.78 -8.28
N THR A 359 -16.42 -18.61 -9.33
CA THR A 359 -17.85 -18.37 -9.17
C THR A 359 -18.72 -19.56 -9.59
N ARG A 360 -18.23 -20.45 -10.48
CA ARG A 360 -19.07 -21.54 -11.04
C ARG A 360 -19.71 -22.45 -9.99
N LEU A 361 -18.97 -22.79 -8.91
CA LEU A 361 -19.46 -23.69 -7.84
C LEU A 361 -20.34 -22.98 -6.81
N ASN A 362 -20.40 -21.63 -6.90
CA ASN A 362 -21.26 -20.79 -6.07
C ASN A 362 -22.42 -20.20 -6.90
N GLY A 363 -22.90 -20.93 -7.90
CA GLY A 363 -24.00 -20.52 -8.78
C GLY A 363 -23.71 -19.23 -9.55
N GLY A 364 -22.44 -18.96 -9.87
CA GLY A 364 -22.02 -17.77 -10.56
C GLY A 364 -21.94 -16.49 -9.71
N LEU A 365 -22.18 -16.55 -8.40
CA LEU A 365 -22.24 -15.36 -7.54
C LEU A 365 -20.90 -14.61 -7.52
N MET A 366 -20.94 -13.35 -7.93
CA MET A 366 -19.78 -12.46 -7.93
C MET A 366 -19.56 -11.87 -6.55
N THR A 367 -18.30 -11.82 -6.11
CA THR A 367 -17.91 -11.23 -4.82
C THR A 367 -16.83 -10.18 -5.00
N ASP A 368 -16.85 -9.16 -4.17
CA ASP A 368 -15.79 -8.18 -4.06
C ASP A 368 -14.51 -8.83 -3.52
N GLN A 369 -13.38 -8.61 -4.16
CA GLN A 369 -12.11 -9.27 -3.81
C GLN A 369 -11.53 -8.83 -2.48
N GLN A 370 -11.80 -7.62 -2.04
CA GLN A 370 -11.23 -7.08 -0.81
C GLN A 370 -12.05 -7.45 0.42
N SER A 371 -13.37 -7.36 0.29
CA SER A 371 -14.30 -7.60 1.39
C SER A 371 -14.90 -9.01 1.40
N GLY A 372 -14.86 -9.73 0.28
CA GLY A 372 -15.56 -11.00 0.08
C GLY A 372 -17.09 -10.87 0.02
N ALA A 373 -17.62 -9.64 0.06
CA ALA A 373 -19.05 -9.39 0.04
C ALA A 373 -19.65 -9.62 -1.36
N ALA A 374 -20.85 -10.17 -1.40
CA ALA A 374 -21.60 -10.35 -2.67
C ALA A 374 -22.32 -9.06 -3.13
N LYS A 375 -21.92 -7.90 -2.63
CA LYS A 375 -22.48 -6.59 -2.96
C LYS A 375 -21.39 -5.74 -3.61
N LEU A 376 -21.40 -5.69 -4.92
CA LEU A 376 -20.37 -5.03 -5.73
C LEU A 376 -20.70 -3.54 -5.92
N GLN A 377 -19.67 -2.71 -5.95
CA GLN A 377 -19.76 -1.29 -6.33
C GLN A 377 -19.24 -1.12 -7.76
N LYS A 378 -19.69 -0.07 -8.46
CA LYS A 378 -19.25 0.21 -9.83
C LYS A 378 -17.72 0.34 -9.95
N GLU A 379 -17.07 0.86 -8.91
CA GLU A 379 -15.62 1.08 -8.84
C GLU A 379 -14.82 -0.23 -8.78
N THR A 380 -15.42 -1.31 -8.28
CA THR A 380 -14.78 -2.63 -8.16
C THR A 380 -15.11 -3.57 -9.32
N MET A 381 -16.00 -3.14 -10.21
CA MET A 381 -16.40 -3.92 -11.39
C MET A 381 -15.48 -3.64 -12.58
N VAL A 382 -15.37 -4.62 -13.48
CA VAL A 382 -14.80 -4.36 -14.81
C VAL A 382 -15.68 -3.34 -15.53
N PRO A 383 -15.13 -2.25 -16.12
CA PRO A 383 -15.93 -1.17 -16.68
C PRO A 383 -16.98 -1.61 -17.71
N VAL A 384 -16.66 -2.59 -18.56
CA VAL A 384 -17.61 -3.11 -19.55
C VAL A 384 -18.74 -3.90 -18.88
N ASP A 385 -18.45 -4.66 -17.81
CA ASP A 385 -19.46 -5.40 -17.04
C ASP A 385 -20.48 -4.42 -16.44
N TYR A 386 -19.99 -3.35 -15.81
CA TYR A 386 -20.86 -2.30 -15.27
C TYR A 386 -21.71 -1.64 -16.37
N TYR A 387 -21.11 -1.35 -17.54
CA TYR A 387 -21.83 -0.74 -18.66
C TYR A 387 -22.99 -1.59 -19.16
N GLU A 388 -22.85 -2.92 -19.16
CA GLU A 388 -23.94 -3.84 -19.56
C GLU A 388 -24.96 -4.03 -18.43
N VAL A 389 -24.52 -4.16 -17.18
CA VAL A 389 -25.39 -4.38 -16.02
C VAL A 389 -26.31 -3.19 -15.75
N ARG A 390 -25.82 -1.97 -15.89
CA ARG A 390 -26.61 -0.74 -15.60
C ARG A 390 -27.86 -0.57 -16.48
N LYS A 391 -27.98 -1.34 -17.58
CA LYS A 391 -29.12 -1.33 -18.50
C LYS A 391 -30.23 -2.27 -18.05
N LEU A 392 -29.92 -3.16 -17.10
CA LEU A 392 -30.81 -4.21 -16.65
C LEU A 392 -31.74 -3.72 -15.53
N LYS A 393 -32.88 -4.40 -15.41
CA LYS A 393 -33.72 -4.41 -14.22
C LYS A 393 -33.42 -5.66 -13.40
N ASP A 394 -33.75 -5.63 -12.14
CA ASP A 394 -33.58 -6.78 -11.25
C ASP A 394 -34.21 -8.04 -11.86
N GLY A 395 -33.48 -9.15 -11.79
CA GLY A 395 -33.82 -10.44 -12.38
C GLY A 395 -33.42 -10.61 -13.85
N GLN A 396 -33.03 -9.57 -14.56
CA GLN A 396 -32.68 -9.66 -15.97
C GLN A 396 -31.24 -10.15 -16.18
N ILE A 397 -31.01 -10.73 -17.38
CA ILE A 397 -29.73 -11.28 -17.81
C ILE A 397 -29.25 -10.53 -19.08
N THR A 398 -27.98 -10.11 -19.11
CA THR A 398 -27.37 -9.50 -20.31
C THR A 398 -27.43 -10.46 -21.51
N GLN A 399 -27.32 -9.93 -22.71
CA GLN A 399 -26.83 -10.72 -23.83
C GLN A 399 -25.38 -11.13 -23.57
N ALA A 400 -24.88 -12.12 -24.28
CA ALA A 400 -23.48 -12.48 -24.20
C ALA A 400 -22.61 -11.36 -24.81
N PHE A 401 -21.56 -10.96 -24.08
CA PHE A 401 -20.66 -9.89 -24.49
C PHE A 401 -19.21 -10.19 -24.16
N GLU A 402 -18.31 -9.59 -24.91
CA GLU A 402 -16.87 -9.64 -24.64
C GLU A 402 -16.54 -8.83 -23.40
N SER A 403 -15.76 -9.42 -22.53
CA SER A 403 -15.25 -8.80 -21.31
C SER A 403 -13.84 -9.27 -20.99
N ARG A 404 -13.39 -9.00 -19.78
CA ARG A 404 -12.12 -9.49 -19.26
C ARG A 404 -12.32 -10.17 -17.91
N ASP A 405 -11.51 -11.23 -17.72
CA ASP A 405 -11.38 -11.84 -16.40
C ASP A 405 -10.50 -10.98 -15.48
N ARG A 406 -10.29 -11.44 -14.24
CA ARG A 406 -9.43 -10.79 -13.24
C ARG A 406 -7.95 -10.73 -13.65
N LEU A 407 -7.52 -11.63 -14.54
CA LEU A 407 -6.17 -11.71 -15.07
C LEU A 407 -5.99 -10.84 -16.33
N GLY A 408 -7.07 -10.14 -16.74
CA GLY A 408 -7.10 -9.32 -17.95
C GLY A 408 -7.18 -10.12 -19.25
N ASN A 409 -7.51 -11.42 -19.19
CA ASN A 409 -7.73 -12.23 -20.40
C ASN A 409 -9.10 -11.90 -20.99
N VAL A 410 -9.19 -11.99 -22.32
CA VAL A 410 -10.48 -11.86 -23.03
C VAL A 410 -11.35 -13.05 -22.70
N VAL A 411 -12.58 -12.78 -22.27
CA VAL A 411 -13.62 -13.77 -21.98
C VAL A 411 -14.96 -13.30 -22.52
N VAL A 412 -15.90 -14.21 -22.68
CA VAL A 412 -17.30 -13.89 -23.00
C VAL A 412 -18.14 -14.17 -21.76
N LYS A 413 -19.02 -13.24 -21.41
CA LYS A 413 -19.86 -13.33 -20.21
C LYS A 413 -21.32 -13.12 -20.51
N ILE A 414 -22.19 -13.74 -19.71
CA ILE A 414 -23.53 -13.25 -19.39
C ILE A 414 -23.57 -12.93 -17.92
N ILE A 415 -24.26 -11.86 -17.56
CA ILE A 415 -24.40 -11.43 -16.17
C ILE A 415 -25.88 -11.30 -15.84
N LYS A 416 -26.32 -11.92 -14.74
CA LYS A 416 -27.63 -11.76 -14.16
C LYS A 416 -27.59 -10.70 -13.08
N LEU A 417 -28.41 -9.69 -13.18
CA LEU A 417 -28.64 -8.74 -12.09
C LEU A 417 -29.68 -9.34 -11.15
N GLU A 418 -29.25 -9.84 -9.99
CA GLU A 418 -30.15 -10.34 -8.97
C GLU A 418 -30.95 -9.19 -8.33
N ARG A 419 -30.22 -8.17 -7.92
CA ARG A 419 -30.81 -7.03 -7.24
C ARG A 419 -29.91 -5.80 -7.27
N THR A 420 -30.51 -4.63 -7.47
CA THR A 420 -29.90 -3.32 -7.25
C THR A 420 -30.22 -2.84 -5.83
N ILE A 421 -29.21 -2.44 -5.09
CA ILE A 421 -29.34 -1.80 -3.79
C ILE A 421 -29.05 -0.31 -4.01
N PRO A 422 -30.06 0.57 -4.02
CA PRO A 422 -29.84 1.98 -4.29
C PRO A 422 -29.00 2.62 -3.19
N SER A 423 -28.39 3.75 -3.50
CA SER A 423 -27.67 4.55 -2.49
C SER A 423 -28.60 4.90 -1.34
N HIS A 424 -28.16 4.63 -0.12
CA HIS A 424 -28.96 4.86 1.08
C HIS A 424 -28.06 5.15 2.29
N ARG A 425 -28.66 5.65 3.36
CA ARG A 425 -27.97 5.71 4.64
C ARG A 425 -27.84 4.31 5.22
N VAL A 426 -26.69 4.02 5.82
CA VAL A 426 -26.43 2.74 6.50
C VAL A 426 -27.64 2.34 7.36
N ASN A 427 -28.12 1.10 7.19
CA ASN A 427 -29.24 0.56 7.95
C ASN A 427 -28.98 -0.91 8.36
N LEU A 428 -29.76 -1.38 9.37
CA LEU A 428 -29.57 -2.74 9.91
C LEU A 428 -30.04 -3.86 8.96
N THR A 429 -30.93 -3.57 8.02
CA THR A 429 -31.48 -4.57 7.11
C THR A 429 -30.49 -4.94 6.03
N GLU A 430 -29.87 -3.93 5.41
CA GLU A 430 -28.95 -4.12 4.29
C GLU A 430 -27.48 -4.17 4.74
N ASP A 431 -27.11 -3.47 5.82
CA ASP A 431 -25.72 -3.17 6.15
C ASP A 431 -25.35 -3.65 7.57
N TYR A 432 -26.01 -4.73 8.05
CA TYR A 432 -25.77 -5.23 9.40
C TYR A 432 -24.27 -5.44 9.70
N ALA A 433 -23.51 -5.99 8.76
CA ALA A 433 -22.07 -6.22 8.92
C ALA A 433 -21.28 -4.90 9.06
N ASP A 434 -21.66 -3.89 8.27
CA ASP A 434 -21.04 -2.55 8.34
C ASP A 434 -21.37 -1.87 9.69
N VAL A 435 -22.63 -1.95 10.15
CA VAL A 435 -23.06 -1.45 11.47
C VAL A 435 -22.36 -2.19 12.59
N GLN A 436 -22.20 -3.51 12.48
CA GLN A 436 -21.46 -4.33 13.46
C GLN A 436 -20.00 -3.90 13.57
N GLN A 437 -19.35 -3.61 12.44
CA GLN A 437 -17.98 -3.09 12.43
C GLN A 437 -17.87 -1.70 13.06
N LEU A 438 -18.84 -0.81 12.80
CA LEU A 438 -18.89 0.51 13.44
C LEU A 438 -19.08 0.39 14.96
N ALA A 439 -20.00 -0.44 15.40
CA ALA A 439 -20.23 -0.71 16.82
C ALA A 439 -18.98 -1.31 17.49
N LYS A 440 -18.31 -2.24 16.81
CA LYS A 440 -17.06 -2.85 17.29
C LYS A 440 -15.96 -1.82 17.47
N ARG A 441 -15.75 -0.96 16.47
CA ARG A 441 -14.75 0.12 16.53
C ARG A 441 -15.03 1.08 17.70
N GLN A 442 -16.30 1.39 17.97
CA GLN A 442 -16.66 2.23 19.12
C GLN A 442 -16.29 1.57 20.46
N GLU A 443 -16.55 0.26 20.61
CA GLU A 443 -16.18 -0.46 21.83
C GLU A 443 -14.65 -0.59 21.97
N GLU A 444 -13.93 -0.82 20.89
CA GLU A 444 -12.47 -0.81 20.87
C GLU A 444 -11.91 0.55 21.29
N GLN A 445 -12.48 1.65 20.80
CA GLN A 445 -12.12 3.01 21.22
C GLN A 445 -12.38 3.24 22.72
N LYS A 446 -13.52 2.78 23.25
CA LYS A 446 -13.80 2.87 24.68
C LYS A 446 -12.81 2.06 25.54
N LEU A 447 -12.41 0.88 25.06
CA LEU A 447 -11.39 0.07 25.73
C LEU A 447 -10.04 0.78 25.74
N MET A 448 -9.62 1.32 24.59
CA MET A 448 -8.39 2.10 24.50
C MET A 448 -8.42 3.31 25.42
N ALA A 449 -9.52 4.07 25.46
CA ALA A 449 -9.66 5.22 26.35
C ALA A 449 -9.46 4.83 27.83
N ARG A 450 -10.12 3.74 28.28
CA ARG A 450 -9.96 3.23 29.65
C ARG A 450 -8.54 2.73 29.95
N TRP A 451 -7.90 2.12 28.95
CA TRP A 451 -6.52 1.66 29.09
C TRP A 451 -5.55 2.85 29.19
N ILE A 452 -5.69 3.85 28.30
CA ILE A 452 -4.89 5.08 28.31
C ILE A 452 -5.00 5.76 29.68
N GLN A 453 -6.22 5.92 30.19
CA GLN A 453 -6.45 6.54 31.50
C GLN A 453 -5.73 5.80 32.63
N ARG A 454 -5.82 4.47 32.68
CA ARG A 454 -5.13 3.65 33.70
C ARG A 454 -3.61 3.73 33.55
N LYS A 455 -3.12 3.67 32.30
CA LYS A 455 -1.69 3.68 32.03
C LYS A 455 -1.05 5.01 32.42
N GLN A 456 -1.72 6.14 32.17
CA GLN A 456 -1.26 7.47 32.57
C GLN A 456 -1.06 7.61 34.10
N GLN A 457 -1.83 6.89 34.90
CA GLN A 457 -1.68 6.93 36.37
C GLN A 457 -0.45 6.15 36.84
N SER A 458 0.02 5.18 36.07
CA SER A 458 1.12 4.28 36.46
C SER A 458 2.48 4.65 35.86
N ILE A 459 2.55 5.60 34.95
CA ILE A 459 3.76 5.99 34.23
C ILE A 459 4.08 7.47 34.46
N TYR A 460 5.38 7.80 34.51
CA TYR A 460 5.81 9.21 34.51
C TYR A 460 5.53 9.83 33.15
N MET A 461 4.84 10.97 33.14
CA MET A 461 4.55 11.72 31.93
C MET A 461 4.69 13.22 32.18
N ARG A 462 5.18 13.93 31.18
CA ARG A 462 5.28 15.39 31.17
C ARG A 462 5.00 15.91 29.77
N ILE A 463 4.17 16.93 29.64
CA ILE A 463 3.84 17.59 28.36
C ILE A 463 4.18 19.09 28.51
N ASP A 464 4.79 19.70 27.48
CA ASP A 464 5.12 21.13 27.48
C ASP A 464 3.83 21.97 27.55
N LYS A 465 3.81 22.97 28.41
CA LYS A 465 2.70 23.93 28.61
C LYS A 465 2.22 24.62 27.34
N LYS A 466 3.07 24.73 26.32
CA LYS A 466 2.69 25.29 25.01
C LYS A 466 1.51 24.56 24.36
N PHE A 467 1.22 23.33 24.79
CA PHE A 467 0.12 22.51 24.29
C PHE A 467 -1.11 22.51 25.22
N ALA A 468 -1.17 23.42 26.22
CA ALA A 468 -2.29 23.51 27.16
C ALA A 468 -3.64 23.78 26.49
N ASP A 469 -3.65 24.51 25.38
CA ASP A 469 -4.85 24.83 24.62
C ASP A 469 -5.29 23.69 23.68
N CYS A 470 -4.54 22.60 23.59
CA CYS A 470 -4.88 21.44 22.79
C CYS A 470 -6.21 20.82 23.23
N LYS A 471 -7.07 20.56 22.23
CA LYS A 471 -8.29 19.78 22.40
C LYS A 471 -7.99 18.32 22.11
N PHE A 472 -7.43 17.63 23.12
CA PHE A 472 -7.16 16.19 23.01
C PHE A 472 -8.46 15.39 23.02
N GLN A 473 -8.46 14.25 22.32
CA GLN A 473 -9.56 13.29 22.34
C GLN A 473 -9.73 12.67 23.74
N TYR A 474 -8.62 12.45 24.46
CA TYR A 474 -8.61 11.93 25.81
C TYR A 474 -8.26 13.06 26.80
N PRO A 475 -9.18 13.47 27.69
CA PRO A 475 -9.00 14.67 28.50
C PRO A 475 -7.89 14.59 29.56
N TYR A 476 -7.41 13.39 29.88
CA TYR A 476 -6.45 13.15 30.96
C TYR A 476 -5.03 13.69 30.68
N TRP A 477 -4.71 14.03 29.42
CA TRP A 477 -3.41 14.62 29.07
C TRP A 477 -3.17 15.97 29.75
N LYS A 478 -4.24 16.74 30.01
CA LYS A 478 -4.13 18.05 30.66
C LYS A 478 -3.59 17.98 32.09
N GLU A 479 -3.83 16.89 32.81
CA GLU A 479 -3.34 16.65 34.15
C GLU A 479 -1.80 16.41 34.20
N LYS A 480 -1.19 16.12 33.07
CA LYS A 480 0.25 15.81 32.91
C LYS A 480 1.05 16.96 32.31
N MET A 481 0.45 18.14 32.20
CA MET A 481 1.17 19.33 31.74
C MET A 481 2.11 19.84 32.84
N ALA A 482 3.34 20.13 32.43
CA ALA A 482 4.36 20.60 33.34
C ALA A 482 3.96 21.96 33.96
N GLU A 483 4.23 22.15 35.26
CA GLU A 483 4.16 23.44 35.94
C GLU A 483 5.22 24.45 35.45
#